data_ef55f56e67c6377f30e7890f6fc0c58b
#
_entry.id   ef55f56e67c6377f30e7890f6fc0c58b
#
_cell.length_a   1.000
_cell.length_b   1.000
_cell.length_c   1.000
_cell.angle_alpha   90.00
_cell.angle_beta   90.00
_cell.angle_gamma   90.00
#
_symmetry.space_group_name_H-M   'P 1'
#
loop_
_entity.id
_entity.type
_entity.pdbx_description
1 polymer ?
#
loop_
_entity_poly.entity_id
_entity_poly.type
_entity_poly.pdbx_seq_one_letter_code
_entity_poly.pdbx_strand_id
1 'polypeptide(L)'
;MRKVFDNVKIMYYMLLFAFFPLVISRIAKLYFITFYKDGVRRHQVWYHKKQASYCQFFLCKSIPKVNVEVINDNNEDFERPAIIIANHQSMLDIPAIFMLHPRIVGMAKEALFQNKLFSTMTKYKELISNATPVRTVVEYARNKMEAGFSFLIFPEGTRSKTRNVLPFQAGAFFFAESLKCDIIPVTIYGT
;
A
#
# COMPACT_ATOMS: atom_id res chain seq x y z
N MET A 1 1.30 -11.65 -31.32
CA MET A 1 1.86 -12.62 -30.34
C MET A 1 2.52 -11.93 -29.14
N ARG A 2 3.48 -11.01 -29.28
CA ARG A 2 4.21 -10.37 -28.15
C ARG A 2 3.26 -9.72 -27.12
N LYS A 3 2.27 -8.90 -27.55
CA LYS A 3 1.26 -8.29 -26.66
C LYS A 3 0.44 -9.30 -25.85
N VAL A 4 0.13 -10.46 -26.41
CA VAL A 4 -0.64 -11.51 -25.71
C VAL A 4 0.21 -12.13 -24.61
N PHE A 5 1.48 -12.43 -24.90
CA PHE A 5 2.43 -12.94 -23.90
C PHE A 5 2.68 -11.94 -22.77
N ASP A 6 2.76 -10.64 -23.08
CA ASP A 6 2.95 -9.61 -22.07
C ASP A 6 1.69 -9.49 -21.17
N ASN A 7 0.49 -9.55 -21.73
CA ASN A 7 -0.75 -9.56 -20.96
C ASN A 7 -0.88 -10.80 -20.06
N VAL A 8 -0.48 -11.98 -20.53
CA VAL A 8 -0.49 -13.20 -19.72
C VAL A 8 0.49 -13.10 -18.56
N LYS A 9 1.68 -12.55 -18.77
CA LYS A 9 2.66 -12.30 -17.69
C LYS A 9 2.12 -11.31 -16.65
N ILE A 10 1.57 -10.20 -17.10
CA ILE A 10 0.96 -9.21 -16.20
C ILE A 10 -0.13 -9.87 -15.36
N MET A 11 -1.02 -10.63 -15.99
CA MET A 11 -2.08 -11.35 -15.27
C MET A 11 -1.51 -12.34 -14.26
N TYR A 12 -0.48 -13.10 -14.62
CA TYR A 12 0.21 -14.02 -13.69
C TYR A 12 0.75 -13.28 -12.46
N TYR A 13 1.46 -12.17 -12.65
CA TYR A 13 1.99 -11.40 -11.51
C TYR A 13 0.89 -10.74 -10.67
N MET A 14 -0.20 -10.29 -11.29
CA MET A 14 -1.35 -9.79 -10.54
C MET A 14 -1.99 -10.87 -9.68
N LEU A 15 -2.15 -12.08 -10.22
CA LEU A 15 -2.68 -13.23 -9.47
C LEU A 15 -1.72 -13.64 -8.33
N LEU A 16 -0.43 -13.68 -8.61
CA LEU A 16 0.58 -13.95 -7.59
C LEU A 16 0.53 -12.90 -6.48
N PHE A 17 0.47 -11.61 -6.81
CA PHE A 17 0.35 -10.55 -5.81
C PHE A 17 -0.94 -10.66 -4.98
N ALA A 18 -2.04 -11.04 -5.62
CA ALA A 18 -3.33 -11.24 -4.95
C ALA A 18 -3.39 -12.54 -4.12
N PHE A 19 -2.49 -13.49 -4.34
CA PHE A 19 -2.51 -14.79 -3.66
C PHE A 19 -2.39 -14.65 -2.13
N PHE A 20 -1.53 -13.77 -1.64
CA PHE A 20 -1.37 -13.56 -0.20
C PHE A 20 -2.67 -13.08 0.47
N PRO A 21 -3.32 -11.97 0.04
CA PRO A 21 -4.56 -11.52 0.67
C PRO A 21 -5.74 -12.46 0.43
N LEU A 22 -5.80 -13.15 -0.72
CA LEU A 22 -6.95 -13.98 -1.07
C LEU A 22 -6.91 -15.36 -0.45
N VAL A 23 -5.75 -15.96 -0.31
CA VAL A 23 -5.60 -17.35 0.15
C VAL A 23 -4.94 -17.39 1.50
N ILE A 24 -3.67 -16.97 1.59
CA ILE A 24 -2.88 -17.11 2.82
C ILE A 24 -3.52 -16.34 3.98
N SER A 25 -3.95 -15.11 3.74
CA SER A 25 -4.56 -14.29 4.79
C SER A 25 -5.92 -14.83 5.26
N ARG A 26 -6.72 -15.44 4.37
CA ARG A 26 -8.00 -16.03 4.76
C ARG A 26 -7.80 -17.28 5.63
N ILE A 27 -6.85 -18.12 5.28
CA ILE A 27 -6.49 -19.30 6.10
C ILE A 27 -5.98 -18.85 7.46
N ALA A 28 -5.07 -17.88 7.50
CA ALA A 28 -4.56 -17.33 8.74
C ALA A 28 -5.67 -16.69 9.59
N LYS A 29 -6.60 -15.96 8.97
CA LYS A 29 -7.75 -15.40 9.69
C LYS A 29 -8.58 -16.48 10.34
N LEU A 30 -8.91 -17.57 9.62
CA LEU A 30 -9.66 -18.69 10.17
C LEU A 30 -8.93 -19.29 11.38
N TYR A 31 -7.62 -19.52 11.27
CA TYR A 31 -6.80 -20.00 12.37
C TYR A 31 -6.88 -19.07 13.59
N PHE A 32 -6.66 -17.76 13.42
CA PHE A 32 -6.66 -16.81 14.53
C PHE A 32 -8.03 -16.72 15.24
N ILE A 33 -9.14 -16.65 14.48
CA ILE A 33 -10.49 -16.57 15.08
C ILE A 33 -10.93 -17.87 15.76
N THR A 34 -10.39 -19.03 15.33
CA THR A 34 -10.71 -20.32 15.93
C THR A 34 -9.97 -20.52 17.25
N PHE A 35 -8.70 -20.12 17.31
CA PHE A 35 -7.84 -20.46 18.47
C PHE A 35 -7.60 -19.30 19.45
N TYR A 36 -8.04 -18.07 19.15
CA TYR A 36 -7.80 -16.92 20.02
C TYR A 36 -9.05 -16.06 20.20
N LYS A 37 -9.33 -15.64 21.46
CA LYS A 37 -10.46 -14.75 21.78
C LYS A 37 -10.41 -13.42 21.05
N ASP A 38 -9.20 -12.85 20.85
CA ASP A 38 -8.92 -11.62 20.13
C ASP A 38 -8.41 -11.87 18.70
N GLY A 39 -8.84 -12.96 18.09
CA GLY A 39 -8.31 -13.49 16.82
C GLY A 39 -8.35 -12.50 15.66
N VAL A 40 -9.38 -11.64 15.57
CA VAL A 40 -9.47 -10.60 14.53
C VAL A 40 -8.33 -9.61 14.65
N ARG A 41 -8.04 -9.11 15.86
CA ARG A 41 -6.94 -8.16 16.12
C ARG A 41 -5.58 -8.81 15.85
N ARG A 42 -5.37 -10.05 16.30
CA ARG A 42 -4.13 -10.80 16.06
C ARG A 42 -3.91 -11.02 14.58
N HIS A 43 -4.96 -11.36 13.82
CA HIS A 43 -4.87 -11.50 12.38
C HIS A 43 -4.48 -10.18 11.70
N GLN A 44 -5.03 -9.03 12.10
CA GLN A 44 -4.67 -7.73 11.55
C GLN A 44 -3.19 -7.41 11.76
N VAL A 45 -2.69 -7.53 12.98
CA VAL A 45 -1.26 -7.31 13.29
C VAL A 45 -0.37 -8.24 12.47
N TRP A 46 -0.73 -9.51 12.40
CA TRP A 46 -0.03 -10.50 11.59
C TRP A 46 -0.04 -10.12 10.10
N TYR A 47 -1.21 -9.70 9.60
CA TYR A 47 -1.39 -9.35 8.19
C TYR A 47 -0.47 -8.20 7.78
N HIS A 48 -0.43 -7.11 8.54
CA HIS A 48 0.42 -5.96 8.22
C HIS A 48 1.91 -6.36 8.16
N LYS A 49 2.39 -7.11 9.15
CA LYS A 49 3.79 -7.59 9.18
C LYS A 49 4.09 -8.50 7.98
N LYS A 50 3.25 -9.50 7.74
CA LYS A 50 3.48 -10.46 6.66
C LYS A 50 3.27 -9.88 5.28
N GLN A 51 2.41 -8.89 5.12
CA GLN A 51 2.23 -8.21 3.86
C GLN A 51 3.47 -7.41 3.45
N ALA A 52 4.12 -6.69 4.36
CA ALA A 52 5.36 -5.98 4.06
C ALA A 52 6.44 -6.96 3.55
N SER A 53 6.67 -8.05 4.29
CA SER A 53 7.59 -9.12 3.86
C SER A 53 7.18 -9.76 2.53
N TYR A 54 5.88 -9.91 2.27
CA TYR A 54 5.39 -10.45 1.02
C TYR A 54 5.59 -9.50 -0.15
N CYS A 55 5.39 -8.20 0.05
CA CYS A 55 5.68 -7.18 -0.96
C CYS A 55 7.15 -7.20 -1.35
N GLN A 56 8.04 -7.30 -0.35
CA GLN A 56 9.48 -7.44 -0.58
C GLN A 56 9.81 -8.73 -1.38
N PHE A 57 9.28 -9.87 -0.95
CA PHE A 57 9.44 -11.14 -1.69
C PHE A 57 8.90 -11.03 -3.12
N PHE A 58 7.72 -10.46 -3.28
CA PHE A 58 7.07 -10.30 -4.59
C PHE A 58 7.95 -9.49 -5.54
N LEU A 59 8.43 -8.32 -5.12
CA LEU A 59 9.23 -7.44 -5.96
C LEU A 59 10.63 -8.00 -6.22
N CYS A 60 11.32 -8.46 -5.16
CA CYS A 60 12.75 -8.81 -5.25
C CYS A 60 13.02 -10.24 -5.74
N LYS A 61 12.03 -11.14 -5.64
CA LYS A 61 12.23 -12.57 -5.93
C LYS A 61 11.28 -13.14 -6.97
N SER A 62 10.07 -12.59 -7.10
CA SER A 62 9.05 -13.20 -7.96
C SER A 62 9.02 -12.64 -9.37
N ILE A 63 9.48 -11.41 -9.59
CA ILE A 63 9.49 -10.76 -10.90
C ILE A 63 10.89 -10.86 -11.49
N PRO A 64 11.07 -11.62 -12.58
CA PRO A 64 12.38 -11.76 -13.22
C PRO A 64 12.91 -10.42 -13.71
N LYS A 65 14.21 -10.20 -13.57
CA LYS A 65 14.93 -9.00 -14.03
C LYS A 65 14.52 -7.69 -13.32
N VAL A 66 13.74 -7.77 -12.25
CA VAL A 66 13.52 -6.64 -11.37
C VAL A 66 14.53 -6.74 -10.22
N ASN A 67 15.33 -5.71 -10.09
CA ASN A 67 16.20 -5.50 -8.94
C ASN A 67 15.71 -4.27 -8.20
N VAL A 68 15.41 -4.41 -6.92
CA VAL A 68 14.91 -3.32 -6.08
C VAL A 68 16.05 -2.91 -5.15
N GLU A 69 16.45 -1.66 -5.26
CA GLU A 69 17.39 -1.01 -4.36
C GLU A 69 16.64 0.06 -3.58
N VAL A 70 16.84 0.11 -2.27
CA VAL A 70 16.29 1.15 -1.40
C VAL A 70 17.45 2.05 -0.95
N ILE A 71 17.44 3.28 -1.42
CA ILE A 71 18.39 4.32 -1.02
C ILE A 71 17.74 5.11 0.11
N ASN A 72 18.37 5.12 1.28
CA ASN A 72 17.84 5.74 2.50
C ASN A 72 18.97 6.48 3.24
N ASP A 73 19.43 7.57 2.64
CA ASP A 73 20.59 8.34 3.12
C ASP A 73 20.33 9.00 4.48
N ASN A 74 19.07 9.25 4.82
CA ASN A 74 18.66 9.86 6.08
C ASN A 74 18.38 8.85 7.19
N ASN A 75 18.56 7.55 6.95
CA ASN A 75 18.25 6.47 7.88
C ASN A 75 16.81 6.54 8.44
N GLU A 76 15.83 6.89 7.58
CA GLU A 76 14.43 6.90 7.97
C GLU A 76 13.97 5.47 8.29
N ASP A 77 13.46 5.26 9.49
CA ASP A 77 13.00 3.97 9.98
C ASP A 77 11.48 3.76 9.86
N PHE A 78 10.74 4.80 9.49
CA PHE A 78 9.27 4.84 9.38
C PHE A 78 8.53 4.48 10.68
N GLU A 79 9.21 4.48 11.83
CA GLU A 79 8.60 4.17 13.13
C GLU A 79 7.72 5.32 13.62
N ARG A 80 8.08 6.56 13.30
CA ARG A 80 7.29 7.75 13.62
C ARG A 80 6.22 7.95 12.55
N PRO A 81 4.93 8.00 12.95
CA PRO A 81 3.83 8.24 12.00
C PRO A 81 3.99 9.56 11.24
N ALA A 82 3.86 9.49 9.92
CA ALA A 82 4.00 10.63 9.02
C ALA A 82 3.07 10.48 7.79
N ILE A 83 2.91 11.56 7.03
CA ILE A 83 2.37 11.48 5.67
C ILE A 83 3.50 11.07 4.73
N ILE A 84 3.38 9.89 4.12
CA ILE A 84 4.31 9.45 3.07
C ILE A 84 3.76 9.94 1.73
N ILE A 85 4.55 10.69 0.98
CA ILE A 85 4.22 11.07 -0.38
C ILE A 85 5.13 10.35 -1.36
N ALA A 86 4.57 9.86 -2.47
CA ALA A 86 5.34 9.21 -3.53
C ALA A 86 4.80 9.57 -4.91
N ASN A 87 5.66 9.55 -5.92
CA ASN A 87 5.23 9.62 -7.32
C ASN A 87 4.53 8.30 -7.73
N HIS A 88 3.64 8.37 -8.72
CA HIS A 88 2.82 7.22 -9.12
C HIS A 88 2.84 6.98 -10.63
N GLN A 89 3.53 5.93 -11.06
CA GLN A 89 3.68 5.58 -12.47
C GLN A 89 3.17 4.17 -12.78
N SER A 90 3.19 3.26 -11.79
CA SER A 90 2.94 1.84 -12.00
C SER A 90 2.06 1.24 -10.89
N MET A 91 1.54 0.05 -11.15
CA MET A 91 0.93 -0.79 -10.10
C MET A 91 1.98 -1.32 -9.12
N LEU A 92 3.24 -1.36 -9.50
CA LEU A 92 4.34 -1.84 -8.65
C LEU A 92 4.74 -0.82 -7.57
N ASP A 93 4.35 0.45 -7.71
CA ASP A 93 4.63 1.49 -6.71
C ASP A 93 3.99 1.15 -5.35
N ILE A 94 2.81 0.54 -5.37
CA ILE A 94 2.08 0.17 -4.15
C ILE A 94 2.84 -0.88 -3.32
N PRO A 95 3.23 -2.05 -3.86
CA PRO A 95 4.08 -2.99 -3.12
C PRO A 95 5.46 -2.42 -2.80
N ALA A 96 6.03 -1.51 -3.61
CA ALA A 96 7.30 -0.86 -3.33
C ALA A 96 7.25 0.01 -2.06
N ILE A 97 6.17 0.75 -1.84
CA ILE A 97 5.99 1.51 -0.60
C ILE A 97 5.64 0.56 0.57
N PHE A 98 4.75 -0.41 0.36
CA PHE A 98 4.33 -1.29 1.46
C PHE A 98 5.41 -2.24 1.96
N MET A 99 6.49 -2.47 1.21
CA MET A 99 7.62 -3.24 1.69
C MET A 99 8.53 -2.46 2.66
N LEU A 100 8.48 -1.11 2.63
CA LEU A 100 9.35 -0.27 3.47
C LEU A 100 9.03 -0.45 4.96
N HIS A 101 7.72 -0.48 5.30
CA HIS A 101 7.31 -0.66 6.69
C HIS A 101 5.92 -1.29 6.79
N PRO A 102 5.67 -2.18 7.78
CA PRO A 102 4.37 -2.82 7.95
C PRO A 102 3.24 -1.83 8.32
N ARG A 103 3.54 -0.76 9.06
CA ARG A 103 2.56 0.22 9.52
C ARG A 103 2.36 1.37 8.53
N ILE A 104 2.13 1.06 7.25
CA ILE A 104 1.75 2.02 6.21
C ILE A 104 0.34 1.67 5.74
N VAL A 105 -0.58 2.61 5.81
CA VAL A 105 -1.94 2.57 5.24
C VAL A 105 -2.12 3.72 4.26
N GLY A 106 -3.26 3.82 3.59
CA GLY A 106 -3.45 4.92 2.65
C GLY A 106 -4.79 4.88 1.92
N MET A 107 -4.92 5.71 0.90
CA MET A 107 -6.11 5.76 0.06
C MET A 107 -6.00 4.81 -1.14
N ALA A 108 -7.15 4.28 -1.56
CA ALA A 108 -7.27 3.50 -2.78
C ALA A 108 -8.51 3.92 -3.57
N LYS A 109 -8.51 3.64 -4.88
CA LYS A 109 -9.66 3.94 -5.74
C LYS A 109 -10.87 3.13 -5.30
N GLU A 110 -12.06 3.77 -5.28
CA GLU A 110 -13.34 3.14 -4.95
C GLU A 110 -13.57 1.82 -5.69
N ALA A 111 -13.22 1.76 -6.97
CA ALA A 111 -13.37 0.55 -7.78
C ALA A 111 -12.64 -0.68 -7.21
N LEU A 112 -11.57 -0.50 -6.39
CA LEU A 112 -10.88 -1.61 -5.75
C LEU A 112 -11.69 -2.21 -4.59
N PHE A 113 -12.50 -1.42 -3.92
CA PHE A 113 -13.39 -1.88 -2.85
C PHE A 113 -14.56 -2.69 -3.39
N GLN A 114 -15.05 -2.34 -4.59
CA GLN A 114 -16.15 -3.04 -5.27
C GLN A 114 -15.66 -4.31 -5.98
N ASN A 115 -14.38 -4.40 -6.31
CA ASN A 115 -13.82 -5.56 -7.01
C ASN A 115 -13.61 -6.73 -6.04
N LYS A 116 -14.27 -7.88 -6.30
CA LYS A 116 -14.21 -9.10 -5.45
C LYS A 116 -12.78 -9.60 -5.21
N LEU A 117 -11.88 -9.41 -6.17
CA LEU A 117 -10.48 -9.83 -6.06
C LEU A 117 -9.69 -8.92 -5.08
N PHE A 118 -9.91 -7.61 -5.14
CA PHE A 118 -9.12 -6.63 -4.38
C PHE A 118 -9.79 -6.18 -3.08
N SER A 119 -11.10 -6.34 -2.92
CA SER A 119 -11.83 -5.93 -1.71
C SER A 119 -11.30 -6.56 -0.43
N THR A 120 -10.81 -7.81 -0.50
CA THR A 120 -10.18 -8.48 0.64
C THR A 120 -8.87 -7.79 1.04
N MET A 121 -8.06 -7.40 0.05
CA MET A 121 -6.81 -6.69 0.27
C MET A 121 -7.06 -5.30 0.86
N THR A 122 -7.98 -4.52 0.30
CA THR A 122 -8.31 -3.18 0.82
C THR A 122 -8.81 -3.24 2.26
N LYS A 123 -9.63 -4.22 2.59
CA LYS A 123 -10.16 -4.43 3.93
C LYS A 123 -9.06 -4.81 4.94
N TYR A 124 -8.20 -5.78 4.61
CA TYR A 124 -7.17 -6.24 5.55
C TYR A 124 -6.01 -5.26 5.69
N LYS A 125 -5.68 -4.53 4.63
CA LYS A 125 -4.71 -3.43 4.67
C LYS A 125 -5.29 -2.18 5.31
N GLU A 126 -6.60 -2.19 5.60
CA GLU A 126 -7.28 -1.05 6.19
C GLU A 126 -7.09 0.21 5.32
N LEU A 127 -7.31 0.08 4.01
CA LEU A 127 -7.29 1.23 3.10
C LEU A 127 -8.62 1.97 3.19
N ILE A 128 -8.59 3.28 2.91
CA ILE A 128 -9.80 4.10 2.78
C ILE A 128 -10.04 4.46 1.32
N SER A 129 -11.32 4.55 0.93
CA SER A 129 -11.67 4.94 -0.44
C SER A 129 -11.39 6.41 -0.71
N ASN A 130 -10.89 6.70 -1.91
CA ASN A 130 -10.73 8.08 -2.38
C ASN A 130 -12.07 8.80 -2.69
N ALA A 131 -13.19 8.08 -2.72
CA ALA A 131 -14.54 8.65 -2.81
C ALA A 131 -15.08 9.10 -1.44
N THR A 132 -14.37 8.80 -0.34
CA THR A 132 -14.77 9.20 1.01
C THR A 132 -14.58 10.72 1.19
N PRO A 133 -15.55 11.42 1.84
CA PRO A 133 -15.41 12.84 2.13
C PRO A 133 -14.10 13.17 2.86
N VAL A 134 -13.43 14.25 2.46
CA VAL A 134 -12.09 14.63 2.97
C VAL A 134 -12.04 14.69 4.51
N ARG A 135 -13.08 15.24 5.14
CA ARG A 135 -13.17 15.32 6.62
C ARG A 135 -13.07 13.92 7.26
N THR A 136 -13.79 12.95 6.73
CA THR A 136 -13.77 11.56 7.21
C THR A 136 -12.41 10.91 6.95
N VAL A 137 -11.75 11.23 5.83
CA VAL A 137 -10.39 10.72 5.56
C VAL A 137 -9.38 11.30 6.55
N VAL A 138 -9.47 12.60 6.90
CA VAL A 138 -8.61 13.23 7.91
C VAL A 138 -8.78 12.55 9.26
N GLU A 139 -10.03 12.33 9.70
CA GLU A 139 -10.32 11.64 10.96
C GLU A 139 -9.80 10.19 10.96
N TYR A 140 -10.01 9.48 9.86
CA TYR A 140 -9.47 8.13 9.67
C TYR A 140 -7.93 8.12 9.75
N ALA A 141 -7.26 9.04 9.06
CA ALA A 141 -5.81 9.14 9.07
C ALA A 141 -5.28 9.48 10.47
N ARG A 142 -5.96 10.38 11.21
CA ARG A 142 -5.64 10.71 12.60
C ARG A 142 -5.67 9.47 13.49
N ASN A 143 -6.77 8.71 13.46
CA ASN A 143 -6.93 7.49 14.25
C ASN A 143 -5.85 6.45 13.90
N LYS A 144 -5.45 6.36 12.63
CA LYS A 144 -4.37 5.47 12.20
C LYS A 144 -3.00 5.94 12.69
N MET A 145 -2.73 7.23 12.63
CA MET A 145 -1.46 7.79 13.13
C MET A 145 -1.34 7.66 14.66
N GLU A 146 -2.41 7.85 15.40
CA GLU A 146 -2.46 7.57 16.85
C GLU A 146 -2.20 6.10 17.17
N ALA A 147 -2.58 5.18 16.27
CA ALA A 147 -2.26 3.76 16.35
C ALA A 147 -0.85 3.39 15.82
N GLY A 148 -0.03 4.39 15.46
CA GLY A 148 1.35 4.21 15.02
C GLY A 148 1.51 3.91 13.52
N PHE A 149 0.52 4.24 12.68
CA PHE A 149 0.59 4.05 11.23
C PHE A 149 0.93 5.35 10.50
N SER A 150 1.76 5.27 9.47
CA SER A 150 1.95 6.32 8.47
C SER A 150 0.88 6.22 7.38
N PHE A 151 0.55 7.37 6.77
CA PHE A 151 -0.50 7.47 5.77
C PHE A 151 0.06 7.82 4.39
N LEU A 152 -0.05 6.89 3.44
CA LEU A 152 0.44 7.05 2.07
C LEU A 152 -0.53 7.85 1.21
N ILE A 153 0.00 8.85 0.52
CA ILE A 153 -0.70 9.63 -0.49
C ILE A 153 0.17 9.70 -1.77
N PHE A 154 -0.44 9.42 -2.91
CA PHE A 154 0.14 9.76 -4.21
C PHE A 154 -0.39 11.15 -4.63
N PRO A 155 0.39 12.22 -4.49
CA PRO A 155 -0.13 13.59 -4.66
C PRO A 155 -0.51 13.91 -6.11
N GLU A 156 -0.12 13.10 -7.06
CA GLU A 156 -0.55 13.19 -8.46
C GLU A 156 -2.04 12.82 -8.66
N GLY A 157 -2.67 12.12 -7.69
CA GLY A 157 -4.06 11.68 -7.75
C GLY A 157 -4.36 10.60 -8.78
N THR A 158 -3.45 10.34 -9.70
CA THR A 158 -3.55 9.29 -10.73
C THR A 158 -2.15 8.82 -11.13
N ARG A 159 -2.09 7.67 -11.81
CA ARG A 159 -0.83 7.19 -12.39
C ARG A 159 -0.46 8.01 -13.60
N SER A 160 0.79 8.46 -13.67
CA SER A 160 1.35 9.04 -14.88
C SER A 160 1.38 8.00 -16.01
N LYS A 161 1.00 8.40 -17.21
CA LYS A 161 1.11 7.57 -18.42
C LYS A 161 2.46 7.78 -19.13
N THR A 162 3.24 8.71 -18.64
CA THR A 162 4.59 9.03 -19.10
C THR A 162 5.57 8.77 -17.96
N ARG A 163 6.87 8.86 -18.24
CA ARG A 163 7.90 8.78 -17.19
C ARG A 163 8.04 10.06 -16.36
N ASN A 164 7.27 11.09 -16.68
CA ASN A 164 7.31 12.35 -15.96
C ASN A 164 6.38 12.32 -14.76
N VAL A 165 6.81 12.93 -13.67
CA VAL A 165 5.98 13.18 -12.49
C VAL A 165 4.92 14.21 -12.86
N LEU A 166 3.67 13.96 -12.52
CA LEU A 166 2.57 14.89 -12.74
C LEU A 166 2.57 15.98 -11.65
N PRO A 167 1.93 17.14 -11.90
CA PRO A 167 1.78 18.18 -10.89
C PRO A 167 1.13 17.64 -9.61
N PHE A 168 1.69 18.00 -8.46
CA PHE A 168 1.19 17.59 -7.17
C PHE A 168 -0.04 18.42 -6.78
N GLN A 169 -1.07 17.73 -6.35
CA GLN A 169 -2.25 18.34 -5.76
C GLN A 169 -1.99 18.72 -4.29
N ALA A 170 -2.60 19.78 -3.83
CA ALA A 170 -2.42 20.29 -2.47
C ALA A 170 -2.90 19.33 -1.36
N GLY A 171 -3.63 18.26 -1.70
CA GLY A 171 -4.24 17.35 -0.75
C GLY A 171 -3.28 16.76 0.29
N ALA A 172 -2.08 16.29 -0.14
CA ALA A 172 -1.11 15.71 0.79
C ALA A 172 -0.62 16.72 1.84
N PHE A 173 -0.38 17.96 1.43
CA PHE A 173 0.05 19.04 2.31
C PHE A 173 -1.07 19.47 3.26
N PHE A 174 -2.31 19.53 2.76
CA PHE A 174 -3.50 19.77 3.58
C PHE A 174 -3.65 18.71 4.69
N PHE A 175 -3.42 17.43 4.37
CA PHE A 175 -3.46 16.36 5.36
C PHE A 175 -2.37 16.54 6.42
N ALA A 176 -1.12 16.81 6.02
CA ALA A 176 -0.01 17.01 6.94
C ALA A 176 -0.26 18.20 7.90
N GLU A 177 -0.75 19.32 7.38
CA GLU A 177 -1.13 20.49 8.17
C GLU A 177 -2.27 20.18 9.14
N SER A 178 -3.34 19.54 8.66
CA SER A 178 -4.52 19.17 9.48
C SER A 178 -4.19 18.17 10.59
N LEU A 179 -3.20 17.32 10.37
CA LEU A 179 -2.77 16.28 11.31
C LEU A 179 -1.57 16.72 12.16
N LYS A 180 -0.94 17.84 11.81
CA LYS A 180 0.28 18.38 12.46
C LYS A 180 1.40 17.34 12.52
N CYS A 181 1.69 16.74 11.39
CA CYS A 181 2.69 15.69 11.26
C CYS A 181 3.67 15.97 10.13
N ASP A 182 4.78 15.26 10.14
CA ASP A 182 5.83 15.36 9.15
C ASP A 182 5.40 14.75 7.80
N ILE A 183 6.10 15.14 6.73
CA ILE A 183 6.00 14.54 5.40
C ILE A 183 7.30 13.81 5.10
N ILE A 184 7.20 12.53 4.72
CA ILE A 184 8.31 11.73 4.22
C ILE A 184 8.17 11.60 2.71
N PRO A 185 9.01 12.27 1.91
CA PRO A 185 9.01 12.10 0.47
C PRO A 185 9.74 10.81 0.07
N VAL A 186 9.12 10.02 -0.79
CA VAL A 186 9.69 8.82 -1.39
C VAL A 186 9.65 8.95 -2.91
N THR A 187 10.77 8.77 -3.57
CA THR A 187 10.83 8.75 -5.04
C THR A 187 10.95 7.30 -5.52
N ILE A 188 10.07 6.92 -6.45
CA ILE A 188 10.09 5.60 -7.10
C ILE A 188 10.55 5.80 -8.54
N TYR A 189 11.56 5.04 -8.94
CA TYR A 189 12.13 5.10 -10.27
C TYR A 189 12.21 3.71 -10.91
N GLY A 190 11.94 3.60 -12.21
CA GLY A 190 12.10 2.35 -12.97
C GLY A 190 10.92 1.38 -12.93
N THR A 191 9.75 1.79 -12.40
CA THR A 191 8.52 0.95 -12.34
C THR A 191 7.67 1.02 -13.60
#